data_50bc70d45e0ff1eba9c2e803f8341eb2
#
_entry.id   50bc70d45e0ff1eba9c2e803f8341eb2
#
_cell.length_a   1.000
_cell.length_b   1.000
_cell.length_c   1.000
_cell.angle_alpha   90.00
_cell.angle_beta   90.00
_cell.angle_gamma   90.00
#
_symmetry.space_group_name_H-M   'P 1'
#
loop_
_entity.id
_entity.type
_entity.pdbx_description
1 polymer ?
#
loop_
_entity_poly.entity_id
_entity_poly.type
_entity_poly.pdbx_seq_one_letter_code
_entity_poly.pdbx_strand_id
1 'polypeptide(L)'
;MRSQMLPSHSFFYQLYTPFLGNCYVFNSGWNESFPVEKTHKTGRRFGLYVILNVGEQDYMESIGGELGARVLVHAQDEMPHPQESGYMAEPGHMTSLSVRKINVERLGSPHGDCLSADNAGDLDVYSETFPHVKYSKQVGLRTVL
;
A
#
# COMPACT_ATOMS: atom_id res chain seq x y z
N MET A 1 25.27 12.17 5.41
CA MET A 1 25.33 10.77 5.82
C MET A 1 24.43 9.97 4.89
N ARG A 2 25.02 9.19 4.01
CA ARG A 2 24.27 8.30 3.09
C ARG A 2 23.94 7.02 3.85
N SER A 3 22.72 6.87 4.32
CA SER A 3 22.21 5.56 4.69
C SER A 3 21.71 4.88 3.43
N GLN A 4 22.53 4.02 2.82
CA GLN A 4 22.01 2.93 2.01
C GLN A 4 21.32 2.00 2.99
N MET A 5 20.02 2.16 3.16
CA MET A 5 19.21 1.10 3.75
C MET A 5 19.09 0.00 2.69
N LEU A 6 19.96 -0.98 2.78
CA LEU A 6 19.60 -2.34 2.36
C LEU A 6 18.39 -2.70 3.23
N PRO A 7 17.27 -3.15 2.65
CA PRO A 7 16.14 -3.56 3.46
C PRO A 7 16.60 -4.71 4.35
N SER A 8 16.74 -4.45 5.62
CA SER A 8 16.66 -5.51 6.61
C SER A 8 15.28 -6.12 6.36
N HIS A 9 15.20 -7.40 6.00
CA HIS A 9 13.97 -8.12 5.66
C HIS A 9 12.83 -7.98 6.70
N SER A 10 13.11 -7.39 7.83
CA SER A 10 12.21 -7.21 8.96
C SER A 10 11.20 -6.07 8.83
N PHE A 11 11.45 -5.04 8.00
CA PHE A 11 10.58 -3.87 7.89
C PHE A 11 9.67 -3.88 6.66
N PHE A 12 9.90 -4.81 5.74
CA PHE A 12 9.15 -4.91 4.49
C PHE A 12 8.43 -6.24 4.41
N TYR A 13 7.15 -6.18 4.09
CA TYR A 13 6.37 -7.33 3.70
C TYR A 13 6.34 -7.42 2.18
N GLN A 14 6.73 -8.57 1.62
CA GLN A 14 6.70 -8.79 0.17
C GLN A 14 5.33 -9.26 -0.25
N LEU A 15 4.75 -8.59 -1.24
CA LEU A 15 3.47 -8.93 -1.85
C LEU A 15 3.69 -9.07 -3.36
N TYR A 16 3.19 -10.14 -3.95
CA TYR A 16 3.20 -10.32 -5.40
C TYR A 16 1.88 -9.88 -6.01
N THR A 17 1.95 -9.07 -7.07
CA THR A 17 0.80 -8.72 -7.88
C THR A 17 1.02 -9.14 -9.33
N PRO A 18 -0.02 -9.67 -10.03
CA PRO A 18 0.14 -10.16 -11.41
C PRO A 18 0.63 -9.11 -12.41
N PHE A 19 0.28 -7.84 -12.18
CA PHE A 19 0.60 -6.74 -13.10
C PHE A 19 1.90 -6.01 -12.82
N LEU A 20 2.28 -5.91 -11.54
CA LEU A 20 3.47 -5.16 -11.12
C LEU A 20 4.59 -6.07 -10.61
N GLY A 21 4.33 -7.38 -10.50
CA GLY A 21 5.30 -8.33 -9.96
C GLY A 21 5.50 -8.16 -8.45
N ASN A 22 6.75 -8.11 -8.02
CA ASN A 22 7.10 -7.98 -6.61
C ASN A 22 6.84 -6.56 -6.10
N CYS A 23 5.97 -6.46 -5.12
CA CYS A 23 5.69 -5.26 -4.38
C CYS A 23 6.19 -5.40 -2.94
N TYR A 24 6.51 -4.30 -2.30
CA TYR A 24 7.01 -4.27 -0.94
C TYR A 24 6.19 -3.29 -0.10
N VAL A 25 5.60 -3.79 0.97
CA VAL A 25 4.82 -2.98 1.92
C VAL A 25 5.71 -2.62 3.10
N PHE A 26 5.94 -1.34 3.30
CA PHE A 26 6.67 -0.81 4.44
C PHE A 26 5.70 -0.45 5.57
N ASN A 27 6.09 -0.75 6.80
CA ASN A 27 5.33 -0.38 8.01
C ASN A 27 3.89 -0.92 8.01
N SER A 28 3.70 -2.14 7.52
CA SER A 28 2.38 -2.76 7.39
C SER A 28 1.67 -3.00 8.73
N GLY A 29 2.42 -3.25 9.79
CA GLY A 29 1.84 -3.69 11.06
C GLY A 29 1.26 -5.12 11.03
N TRP A 30 1.44 -5.86 9.93
CA TRP A 30 0.91 -7.23 9.76
C TRP A 30 1.72 -8.27 10.50
N ASN A 31 2.89 -7.93 10.95
CA ASN A 31 3.76 -8.79 11.77
C ASN A 31 3.91 -8.19 13.16
N GLU A 32 3.38 -8.88 14.16
CA GLU A 32 3.43 -8.44 15.57
C GLU A 32 4.86 -8.30 16.13
N SER A 33 5.83 -8.97 15.52
CA SER A 33 7.24 -8.88 15.92
C SER A 33 7.87 -7.52 15.61
N PHE A 34 7.25 -6.72 14.74
CA PHE A 34 7.77 -5.42 14.34
C PHE A 34 6.78 -4.31 14.70
N PRO A 35 7.14 -3.42 15.63
CA PRO A 35 6.29 -2.31 16.01
C PRO A 35 6.11 -1.35 14.84
N VAL A 36 4.90 -0.81 14.73
CA VAL A 36 4.58 0.21 13.74
C VAL A 36 5.35 1.49 14.02
N GLU A 37 6.11 1.95 13.04
CA GLU A 37 6.85 3.20 13.11
C GLU A 37 5.91 4.40 13.04
N LYS A 38 6.10 5.36 13.94
CA LYS A 38 5.27 6.56 14.04
C LYS A 38 6.14 7.81 14.00
N THR A 39 5.69 8.80 13.23
CA THR A 39 6.28 10.13 13.30
C THR A 39 5.56 11.01 14.34
N HIS A 40 6.32 11.79 15.07
CA HIS A 40 5.77 12.70 16.10
C HIS A 40 5.62 14.14 15.60
N LYS A 41 6.09 14.44 14.40
CA LYS A 41 6.08 15.78 13.83
C LYS A 41 5.60 15.74 12.38
N THR A 42 4.95 16.80 11.97
CA THR A 42 4.54 17.03 10.58
C THR A 42 5.59 17.80 9.80
N GLY A 43 5.52 17.73 8.48
CA GLY A 43 6.37 18.48 7.57
C GLY A 43 7.42 17.62 6.88
N ARG A 44 7.94 18.16 5.78
CA ARG A 44 8.83 17.45 4.84
C ARG A 44 10.08 16.82 5.50
N ARG A 45 10.59 17.41 6.57
CA ARG A 45 11.80 16.90 7.27
C ARG A 45 11.55 15.69 8.13
N PHE A 46 10.29 15.41 8.46
CA PHE A 46 9.86 14.33 9.37
C PHE A 46 9.09 13.22 8.66
N GLY A 47 8.96 13.33 7.34
CA GLY A 47 8.38 12.30 6.52
C GLY A 47 9.34 11.16 6.18
N LEU A 48 8.81 10.08 5.66
CA LEU A 48 9.59 8.97 5.13
C LEU A 48 10.34 9.44 3.87
N TYR A 49 11.63 9.14 3.82
CA TYR A 49 12.47 9.37 2.65
C TYR A 49 13.02 8.02 2.16
N VAL A 50 12.70 7.66 0.93
CA VAL A 50 13.09 6.39 0.32
C VAL A 50 13.88 6.66 -0.95
N ILE A 51 14.96 5.91 -1.14
CA ILE A 51 15.72 5.90 -2.39
C ILE A 51 15.43 4.55 -3.06
N LEU A 52 14.84 4.58 -4.25
CA LEU A 52 14.51 3.42 -5.05
C LEU A 52 15.49 3.28 -6.20
N ASN A 53 16.03 2.07 -6.39
CA ASN A 53 16.75 1.69 -7.59
C ASN A 53 15.80 0.84 -8.44
N VAL A 54 15.41 1.36 -9.60
CA VAL A 54 14.44 0.70 -10.50
C VAL A 54 15.09 -0.25 -11.51
N GLY A 55 16.43 -0.39 -11.49
CA GLY A 55 17.12 -1.31 -12.39
C GLY A 55 16.94 -0.94 -13.88
N GLU A 56 17.09 0.33 -14.21
CA GLU A 56 16.87 0.85 -15.57
C GLU A 56 17.58 0.07 -16.68
N GLN A 57 18.73 -0.53 -16.36
CA GLN A 57 19.53 -1.33 -17.28
C GLN A 57 18.86 -2.64 -17.72
N ASP A 58 17.98 -3.17 -16.88
CA ASP A 58 17.29 -4.44 -17.09
C ASP A 58 15.90 -4.25 -17.71
N TYR A 59 15.57 -3.01 -18.07
CA TYR A 59 14.25 -2.66 -18.58
C TYR A 59 14.11 -2.97 -20.07
N MET A 60 13.07 -3.72 -20.42
CA MET A 60 12.76 -4.01 -21.83
C MET A 60 11.70 -3.03 -22.33
N GLU A 61 12.10 -2.03 -23.11
CA GLU A 61 11.23 -0.98 -23.66
C GLU A 61 10.02 -1.52 -24.44
N SER A 62 10.20 -2.68 -25.09
CA SER A 62 9.15 -3.28 -25.92
C SER A 62 8.02 -3.96 -25.12
N ILE A 63 8.21 -4.21 -23.83
CA ILE A 63 7.24 -4.94 -22.99
C ILE A 63 6.71 -4.07 -21.85
N GLY A 64 7.51 -3.14 -21.35
CA GLY A 64 7.16 -2.27 -20.24
C GLY A 64 6.81 -0.86 -20.70
N GLY A 65 5.54 -0.46 -20.58
CA GLY A 65 5.10 0.85 -21.05
C GLY A 65 5.60 2.04 -20.21
N GLU A 66 5.97 1.84 -18.94
CA GLU A 66 6.36 2.93 -18.05
C GLU A 66 7.57 2.54 -17.22
N LEU A 67 8.62 3.34 -17.25
CA LEU A 67 9.81 3.17 -16.42
C LEU A 67 9.65 3.89 -15.09
N GLY A 68 9.80 3.17 -13.98
CA GLY A 68 9.72 3.78 -12.65
C GLY A 68 9.21 2.80 -11.61
N ALA A 69 8.77 3.36 -10.48
CA ALA A 69 8.18 2.60 -9.40
C ALA A 69 6.78 3.14 -9.07
N ARG A 70 5.81 2.25 -8.89
CA ARG A 70 4.50 2.64 -8.39
C ARG A 70 4.50 2.67 -6.87
N VAL A 71 4.19 3.81 -6.31
CA VAL A 71 4.16 4.06 -4.86
C VAL A 71 2.72 4.35 -4.43
N LEU A 72 2.24 3.59 -3.46
CA LEU A 72 0.93 3.78 -2.85
C LEU A 72 1.09 4.03 -1.34
N VAL A 73 0.39 5.02 -0.82
CA VAL A 73 0.21 5.21 0.62
C VAL A 73 -1.20 4.76 0.99
N HIS A 74 -1.29 3.77 1.86
CA HIS A 74 -2.57 3.17 2.27
C HIS A 74 -2.64 3.00 3.79
N ALA A 75 -3.83 2.74 4.31
CA ALA A 75 -4.01 2.38 5.71
C ALA A 75 -3.44 0.98 5.97
N GLN A 76 -3.00 0.70 7.20
CA GLN A 76 -2.37 -0.57 7.56
C GLN A 76 -3.36 -1.76 7.52
N ASP A 77 -4.63 -1.47 7.74
CA ASP A 77 -5.73 -2.42 7.70
C ASP A 77 -6.42 -2.52 6.32
N GLU A 78 -5.80 -1.97 5.27
CA GLU A 78 -6.32 -1.96 3.90
C GLU A 78 -5.39 -2.71 2.95
N MET A 79 -5.95 -3.56 2.09
CA MET A 79 -5.18 -4.25 1.05
C MET A 79 -4.69 -3.24 -0.01
N PRO A 80 -3.38 -3.16 -0.26
CA PRO A 80 -2.85 -2.22 -1.24
C PRO A 80 -3.14 -2.65 -2.68
N HIS A 81 -3.63 -1.70 -3.48
CA HIS A 81 -3.84 -1.84 -4.92
C HIS A 81 -3.04 -0.79 -5.69
N PRO A 82 -1.70 -0.91 -5.78
CA PRO A 82 -0.85 0.12 -6.36
C PRO A 82 -1.09 0.34 -7.85
N GLN A 83 -1.59 -0.66 -8.57
CA GLN A 83 -1.94 -0.52 -9.99
C GLN A 83 -3.09 0.45 -10.25
N GLU A 84 -4.01 0.62 -9.29
CA GLU A 84 -5.19 1.46 -9.45
C GLU A 84 -5.02 2.84 -8.80
N SER A 85 -4.38 2.86 -7.64
CA SER A 85 -4.30 4.06 -6.80
C SER A 85 -2.87 4.53 -6.55
N GLY A 86 -1.87 3.85 -7.14
CA GLY A 86 -0.47 4.21 -6.98
C GLY A 86 -0.05 5.40 -7.84
N TYR A 87 0.89 6.16 -7.33
CA TYR A 87 1.55 7.25 -8.03
C TYR A 87 2.84 6.74 -8.69
N MET A 88 3.10 7.16 -9.91
CA MET A 88 4.35 6.84 -10.59
C MET A 88 5.47 7.73 -10.06
N ALA A 89 6.57 7.10 -9.65
CA ALA A 89 7.82 7.74 -9.32
C ALA A 89 8.84 7.44 -10.43
N GLU A 90 9.16 8.45 -11.21
CA GLU A 90 10.07 8.35 -12.36
C GLU A 90 11.53 8.32 -11.89
N PRO A 91 12.42 7.59 -12.59
CA PRO A 91 13.84 7.59 -12.30
C PRO A 91 14.45 8.98 -12.53
N GLY A 92 15.52 9.28 -11.78
CA GLY A 92 16.22 10.57 -11.87
C GLY A 92 15.47 11.75 -11.25
N HIS A 93 14.27 11.56 -10.73
CA HIS A 93 13.45 12.60 -10.13
C HIS A 93 13.21 12.35 -8.63
N MET A 94 12.91 13.43 -7.92
CA MET A 94 12.44 13.38 -6.53
C MET A 94 10.93 13.61 -6.50
N THR A 95 10.18 12.54 -6.25
CA THR A 95 8.72 12.60 -6.11
C THR A 95 8.35 12.87 -4.66
N SER A 96 7.55 13.92 -4.41
CA SER A 96 7.05 14.25 -3.08
C SER A 96 5.56 13.95 -2.98
N LEU A 97 5.19 13.08 -2.04
CA LEU A 97 3.81 12.72 -1.77
C LEU A 97 3.32 13.41 -0.50
N SER A 98 2.24 14.16 -0.61
CA SER A 98 1.55 14.77 0.53
C SER A 98 0.37 13.90 0.93
N VAL A 99 0.31 13.52 2.21
CA VAL A 99 -0.71 12.60 2.72
C VAL A 99 -1.69 13.33 3.62
N ARG A 100 -2.97 13.13 3.36
CA ARG A 100 -4.07 13.60 4.21
C ARG A 100 -4.98 12.43 4.54
N LYS A 101 -5.14 12.12 5.83
CA LYS A 101 -6.10 11.11 6.28
C LYS A 101 -7.52 11.72 6.34
N ILE A 102 -8.47 11.10 5.66
CA ILE A 102 -9.89 11.44 5.69
C ILE A 102 -10.64 10.20 6.19
N ASN A 103 -11.30 10.31 7.32
CA ASN A 103 -12.19 9.26 7.82
C ASN A 103 -13.61 9.60 7.36
N VAL A 104 -14.24 8.64 6.68
CA VAL A 104 -15.64 8.74 6.26
C VAL A 104 -16.41 7.64 6.96
N GLU A 105 -17.33 8.02 7.83
CA GLU A 105 -18.24 7.09 8.51
C GLU A 105 -19.62 7.18 7.86
N ARG A 106 -20.13 6.05 7.43
CA ARG A 106 -21.47 5.93 6.85
C ARG A 106 -22.37 5.24 7.84
N LEU A 107 -23.54 5.83 8.08
CA LEU A 107 -24.52 5.28 9.00
C LEU A 107 -25.18 4.04 8.39
N GLY A 108 -25.34 3.01 9.23
CA GLY A 108 -26.11 1.82 8.90
C GLY A 108 -27.63 2.02 9.08
N SER A 109 -28.38 0.93 9.21
CA SER A 109 -29.82 0.96 9.48
C SER A 109 -30.14 1.77 10.76
N PRO A 110 -31.20 2.64 10.77
CA PRO A 110 -32.22 2.84 9.73
C PRO A 110 -31.85 3.91 8.67
N HIS A 111 -30.66 4.50 8.72
CA HIS A 111 -30.27 5.63 7.89
C HIS A 111 -29.64 5.22 6.53
N GLY A 112 -29.24 3.95 6.40
CA GLY A 112 -28.68 3.39 5.18
C GLY A 112 -28.40 1.89 5.32
N ASP A 113 -28.12 1.22 4.20
CA ASP A 113 -27.84 -0.22 4.14
C ASP A 113 -26.32 -0.48 4.07
N CYS A 114 -25.52 0.31 4.80
CA CYS A 114 -24.08 0.13 4.81
C CYS A 114 -23.69 -1.04 5.71
N LEU A 115 -22.94 -1.99 5.15
CA LEU A 115 -22.31 -3.06 5.92
C LEU A 115 -21.07 -2.51 6.64
N SER A 116 -20.91 -2.87 7.90
CA SER A 116 -19.66 -2.67 8.62
C SER A 116 -18.61 -3.65 8.08
N ALA A 117 -17.34 -3.22 8.08
CA ALA A 117 -16.23 -4.09 7.70
C ALA A 117 -16.17 -5.37 8.58
N ASP A 118 -16.58 -5.27 9.82
CA ASP A 118 -16.60 -6.39 10.76
C ASP A 118 -17.75 -7.39 10.48
N ASN A 119 -18.74 -7.01 9.69
CA ASN A 119 -19.91 -7.82 9.32
C ASN A 119 -19.87 -8.25 7.85
N ALA A 120 -18.74 -8.15 7.17
CA ALA A 120 -18.60 -8.49 5.76
C ALA A 120 -18.75 -10.00 5.49
N GLY A 121 -18.49 -10.87 6.48
CA GLY A 121 -18.68 -12.32 6.37
C GLY A 121 -18.00 -12.91 5.14
N ASP A 122 -18.76 -13.67 4.36
CA ASP A 122 -18.29 -14.36 3.14
C ASP A 122 -17.80 -13.41 2.02
N LEU A 123 -18.05 -12.11 2.16
CA LEU A 123 -17.55 -11.10 1.20
C LEU A 123 -16.07 -10.75 1.42
N ASP A 124 -15.50 -11.17 2.55
CA ASP A 124 -14.10 -10.91 2.87
C ASP A 124 -13.19 -12.02 2.35
N VAL A 125 -12.77 -11.86 1.11
CA VAL A 125 -11.90 -12.82 0.38
C VAL A 125 -10.51 -12.95 1.00
N TYR A 126 -10.07 -11.95 1.75
CA TYR A 126 -8.70 -11.91 2.28
C TYR A 126 -8.57 -12.34 3.72
N SER A 127 -9.68 -12.52 4.45
CA SER A 127 -9.69 -12.84 5.89
C SER A 127 -8.88 -14.09 6.24
N GLU A 128 -8.91 -15.11 5.39
CA GLU A 128 -8.15 -16.35 5.61
C GLU A 128 -6.63 -16.18 5.42
N THR A 129 -6.24 -15.37 4.42
CA THR A 129 -4.82 -15.20 4.06
C THR A 129 -4.18 -14.02 4.76
N PHE A 130 -4.94 -12.95 4.98
CA PHE A 130 -4.51 -11.69 5.59
C PHE A 130 -5.47 -11.26 6.71
N PRO A 131 -5.40 -11.86 7.90
CA PRO A 131 -6.36 -11.62 8.98
C PRO A 131 -6.30 -10.18 9.53
N HIS A 132 -5.26 -9.41 9.21
CA HIS A 132 -5.10 -8.01 9.62
C HIS A 132 -5.72 -7.01 8.65
N VAL A 133 -6.14 -7.48 7.47
CA VAL A 133 -6.72 -6.63 6.42
C VAL A 133 -8.24 -6.67 6.56
N LYS A 134 -8.85 -5.49 6.61
CA LYS A 134 -10.31 -5.36 6.67
C LYS A 134 -10.94 -5.37 5.29
N TYR A 135 -12.16 -5.81 5.23
CA TYR A 135 -12.96 -5.71 4.02
C TYR A 135 -13.06 -4.25 3.54
N SER A 136 -12.85 -4.05 2.25
CA SER A 136 -13.06 -2.78 1.58
C SER A 136 -13.89 -2.97 0.31
N LYS A 137 -14.52 -1.89 -0.16
CA LYS A 137 -15.30 -1.91 -1.40
C LYS A 137 -14.48 -2.35 -2.63
N GLN A 138 -13.20 -2.03 -2.67
CA GLN A 138 -12.29 -2.44 -3.75
C GLN A 138 -12.09 -3.96 -3.77
N VAL A 139 -12.08 -4.59 -2.62
CA VAL A 139 -12.02 -6.04 -2.46
C VAL A 139 -13.31 -6.67 -3.00
N GLY A 140 -14.48 -6.19 -2.60
CA GLY A 140 -15.76 -6.73 -2.98
C GLY A 140 -16.06 -6.66 -4.49
N LEU A 141 -15.59 -5.63 -5.18
CA LEU A 141 -15.77 -5.50 -6.64
C LEU A 141 -15.00 -6.54 -7.45
N ARG A 142 -13.95 -7.15 -6.90
CA ARG A 142 -13.16 -8.19 -7.58
C ARG A 142 -13.74 -9.59 -7.43
N THR A 143 -14.59 -9.79 -6.43
CA THR A 143 -15.22 -11.10 -6.18
C THR A 143 -16.39 -11.39 -7.13
N VAL A 144 -16.90 -10.38 -7.84
CA VAL A 144 -18.09 -10.47 -8.70
C VAL A 144 -17.73 -10.65 -10.18
N LEU A 145 -16.45 -10.68 -10.54
CA LEU A 145 -15.94 -10.97 -11.90
C LEU A 145 -15.35 -12.36 -11.97
#